data_3879088dc7e4439cbcf0b3e2085b7c72
#
_entry.id   3879088dc7e4439cbcf0b3e2085b7c72
#
_cell.length_a   1.000
_cell.length_b   1.000
_cell.length_c   1.000
_cell.angle_alpha   90.00
_cell.angle_beta   90.00
_cell.angle_gamma   90.00
#
_symmetry.space_group_name_H-M   'P 1'
#
loop_
_entity.id
_entity.type
_entity.pdbx_description
1 polymer ?
#
loop_
_entity_poly.entity_id
_entity_poly.type
_entity_poly.pdbx_seq_one_letter_code
_entity_poly.pdbx_strand_id
1 'polypeptide(L)'
;MGTKVNAAMADHWNGDEGVFWAEEHERWDHLNSAFNDHMFTKAAITPGDRVLDIGCGNGQTSRLAARRAFKGHAVGFDISAPMLERARALAAAEGVSNVEFAEGDAQVHPFAERDFDVVISRFGLTFFDDPHAAMVNIARTMRPGGRLSAIVHGDVTQTDWPLVFGAIQEQLALPWVKEPKENPMADPERMGGIMADAGFTDVAFPHVIESRSWGKDAEDVAGFLLNWTPMRISLSQVSEEAAGRARQACIDALRPFETADGVVMRTPAWVLSGTLP
;
A
#
# COMPACT_ATOMS: atom_id res chain seq x y z
N MET A 1 -26.96 -1.87 -16.26
CA MET A 1 -25.99 -1.96 -15.14
C MET A 1 -24.65 -1.53 -15.71
N GLY A 2 -24.15 -0.34 -15.32
CA GLY A 2 -22.81 0.07 -15.74
C GLY A 2 -21.79 -0.89 -15.18
N THR A 3 -20.81 -1.30 -15.99
CA THR A 3 -19.63 -2.04 -15.54
C THR A 3 -18.97 -1.24 -14.41
N LYS A 4 -18.84 -1.82 -13.21
CA LYS A 4 -18.08 -1.19 -12.12
C LYS A 4 -16.63 -1.04 -12.60
N VAL A 5 -16.12 0.16 -12.63
CA VAL A 5 -14.69 0.42 -12.82
C VAL A 5 -13.95 -0.23 -11.64
N ASN A 6 -12.74 -0.76 -11.85
CA ASN A 6 -11.97 -1.49 -10.84
C ASN A 6 -12.71 -2.68 -10.16
N ALA A 7 -13.67 -3.32 -10.85
CA ALA A 7 -14.45 -4.41 -10.25
C ALA A 7 -13.58 -5.55 -9.74
N ALA A 8 -12.53 -5.92 -10.49
CA ALA A 8 -11.60 -6.98 -10.12
C ALA A 8 -10.81 -6.62 -8.84
N MET A 9 -10.41 -5.35 -8.67
CA MET A 9 -9.76 -4.88 -7.45
C MET A 9 -10.73 -4.85 -6.28
N ALA A 10 -11.97 -4.42 -6.51
CA ALA A 10 -13.01 -4.43 -5.48
C ALA A 10 -13.28 -5.86 -4.99
N ASP A 11 -13.43 -6.82 -5.89
CA ASP A 11 -13.63 -8.23 -5.54
C ASP A 11 -12.41 -8.81 -4.80
N HIS A 12 -11.20 -8.47 -5.23
CA HIS A 12 -9.95 -8.91 -4.60
C HIS A 12 -9.83 -8.40 -3.14
N TRP A 13 -9.99 -7.07 -2.94
CA TRP A 13 -9.83 -6.44 -1.63
C TRP A 13 -11.03 -6.60 -0.69
N ASN A 14 -12.18 -7.04 -1.17
CA ASN A 14 -13.33 -7.42 -0.35
C ASN A 14 -13.45 -8.93 -0.12
N GLY A 15 -12.57 -9.71 -0.76
CA GLY A 15 -12.43 -11.16 -0.54
C GLY A 15 -11.43 -11.50 0.56
N ASP A 16 -10.90 -12.73 0.45
CA ASP A 16 -9.93 -13.30 1.39
C ASP A 16 -8.69 -12.43 1.60
N GLU A 17 -8.26 -11.68 0.57
CA GLU A 17 -7.09 -10.81 0.67
C GLU A 17 -7.32 -9.66 1.64
N GLY A 18 -8.45 -8.93 1.51
CA GLY A 18 -8.77 -7.84 2.43
C GLY A 18 -8.96 -8.32 3.86
N VAL A 19 -9.56 -9.51 4.06
CA VAL A 19 -9.69 -10.14 5.37
C VAL A 19 -8.31 -10.45 5.97
N PHE A 20 -7.41 -11.08 5.20
CA PHE A 20 -6.04 -11.38 5.64
C PHE A 20 -5.27 -10.11 6.05
N TRP A 21 -5.37 -9.03 5.25
CA TRP A 21 -4.74 -7.76 5.60
C TRP A 21 -5.33 -7.10 6.85
N ALA A 22 -6.65 -7.26 7.06
CA ALA A 22 -7.31 -6.75 8.26
C ALA A 22 -6.93 -7.55 9.52
N GLU A 23 -6.75 -8.87 9.41
CA GLU A 23 -6.31 -9.73 10.50
C GLU A 23 -4.85 -9.49 10.88
N GLU A 24 -3.96 -9.40 9.89
CA GLU A 24 -2.53 -9.21 10.04
C GLU A 24 -2.13 -7.72 10.10
N HIS A 25 -3.05 -6.82 10.47
CA HIS A 25 -2.85 -5.37 10.40
C HIS A 25 -1.64 -4.88 11.19
N GLU A 26 -1.34 -5.44 12.36
CA GLU A 26 -0.19 -5.04 13.18
C GLU A 26 1.13 -5.28 12.43
N ARG A 27 1.25 -6.44 11.77
CA ARG A 27 2.43 -6.79 10.99
C ARG A 27 2.57 -5.89 9.76
N TRP A 28 1.48 -5.68 9.01
CA TRP A 28 1.47 -4.77 7.87
C TRP A 28 1.77 -3.31 8.27
N ASP A 29 1.20 -2.84 9.38
CA ASP A 29 1.45 -1.52 9.92
C ASP A 29 2.92 -1.35 10.33
N HIS A 30 3.49 -2.35 10.99
CA HIS A 30 4.92 -2.36 11.34
C HIS A 30 5.80 -2.29 10.10
N LEU A 31 5.60 -3.20 9.14
CA LEU A 31 6.37 -3.27 7.91
C LEU A 31 6.33 -1.98 7.10
N ASN A 32 5.15 -1.40 6.94
CA ASN A 32 4.95 -0.24 6.09
C ASN A 32 5.30 1.08 6.79
N SER A 33 5.44 1.08 8.13
CA SER A 33 5.78 2.27 8.92
C SER A 33 7.15 2.87 8.56
N ALA A 34 8.08 2.08 8.04
CA ALA A 34 9.39 2.54 7.60
C ALA A 34 9.30 3.67 6.54
N PHE A 35 8.21 3.71 5.78
CA PHE A 35 7.99 4.74 4.76
C PHE A 35 7.22 5.98 5.26
N ASN A 36 6.72 5.95 6.49
CA ASN A 36 5.86 7.03 6.99
C ASN A 36 6.58 8.37 7.04
N ASP A 37 7.82 8.43 7.50
CA ASP A 37 8.55 9.69 7.63
C ASP A 37 8.85 10.31 6.26
N HIS A 38 9.13 9.50 5.25
CA HIS A 38 9.32 9.97 3.89
C HIS A 38 8.04 10.64 3.35
N MET A 39 6.90 9.97 3.52
CA MET A 39 5.60 10.48 3.07
C MET A 39 5.18 11.73 3.84
N PHE A 40 5.20 11.69 5.18
CA PHE A 40 4.74 12.79 6.01
C PHE A 40 5.62 14.03 5.92
N THR A 41 6.92 13.88 5.70
CA THR A 41 7.84 15.01 5.47
C THR A 41 7.44 15.78 4.21
N LYS A 42 7.09 15.08 3.13
CA LYS A 42 6.64 15.71 1.88
C LYS A 42 5.22 16.24 1.97
N ALA A 43 4.33 15.53 2.67
CA ALA A 43 2.96 15.98 2.91
C ALA A 43 2.90 17.28 3.73
N ALA A 44 3.87 17.51 4.62
CA ALA A 44 4.00 18.71 5.45
C ALA A 44 2.67 19.12 6.09
N ILE A 45 1.96 18.15 6.68
CA ILE A 45 0.62 18.35 7.27
C ILE A 45 0.70 19.37 8.41
N THR A 46 -0.16 20.41 8.33
CA THR A 46 -0.31 21.44 9.36
C THR A 46 -1.53 21.16 10.26
N PRO A 47 -1.59 21.76 11.46
CA PRO A 47 -2.67 21.48 12.40
C PRO A 47 -4.10 21.69 11.87
N GLY A 48 -4.31 22.60 10.92
CA GLY A 48 -5.63 22.93 10.39
C GLY A 48 -6.02 22.24 9.09
N ASP A 49 -5.12 21.41 8.52
CA ASP A 49 -5.34 20.80 7.21
C ASP A 49 -6.50 19.80 7.23
N ARG A 50 -7.21 19.71 6.10
CA ARG A 50 -8.05 18.57 5.73
C ARG A 50 -7.24 17.61 4.89
N VAL A 51 -7.11 16.38 5.35
CA VAL A 51 -6.25 15.37 4.72
C VAL A 51 -7.11 14.24 4.14
N LEU A 52 -6.86 13.85 2.91
CA LEU A 52 -7.42 12.65 2.28
C LEU A 52 -6.32 11.60 2.16
N ASP A 53 -6.58 10.39 2.67
CA ASP A 53 -5.69 9.25 2.62
C ASP A 53 -6.27 8.20 1.66
N ILE A 54 -5.72 8.09 0.46
CA ILE A 54 -6.20 7.21 -0.62
C ILE A 54 -5.59 5.83 -0.50
N GLY A 55 -6.44 4.78 -0.49
CA GLY A 55 -6.02 3.41 -0.23
C GLY A 55 -5.52 3.26 1.21
N CYS A 56 -6.30 3.76 2.16
CA CYS A 56 -5.90 3.88 3.57
C CYS A 56 -5.79 2.52 4.29
N GLY A 57 -6.38 1.46 3.75
CA GLY A 57 -6.39 0.13 4.32
C GLY A 57 -6.89 0.12 5.77
N ASN A 58 -6.07 -0.41 6.68
CA ASN A 58 -6.36 -0.46 8.12
C ASN A 58 -6.21 0.90 8.83
N GLY A 59 -6.02 2.00 8.08
CA GLY A 59 -6.11 3.38 8.55
C GLY A 59 -4.95 3.87 9.41
N GLN A 60 -3.77 3.24 9.41
CA GLN A 60 -2.62 3.73 10.19
C GLN A 60 -2.22 5.14 9.77
N THR A 61 -2.04 5.36 8.47
CA THR A 61 -1.65 6.65 7.90
C THR A 61 -2.71 7.72 8.12
N SER A 62 -3.99 7.35 8.03
CA SER A 62 -5.12 8.24 8.34
C SER A 62 -5.12 8.69 9.81
N ARG A 63 -4.93 7.76 10.76
CA ARG A 63 -4.83 8.08 12.19
C ARG A 63 -3.63 8.97 12.49
N LEU A 64 -2.48 8.70 11.87
CA LEU A 64 -1.28 9.52 12.00
C LEU A 64 -1.45 10.91 11.38
N ALA A 65 -2.15 11.03 10.26
CA ALA A 65 -2.50 12.29 9.62
C ALA A 65 -3.44 13.11 10.51
N ALA A 66 -4.49 12.49 11.07
CA ALA A 66 -5.42 13.13 12.00
C ALA A 66 -4.72 13.71 13.24
N ARG A 67 -3.74 12.99 13.80
CA ARG A 67 -2.93 13.49 14.92
C ARG A 67 -2.08 14.71 14.55
N ARG A 68 -1.60 14.81 13.31
CA ARG A 68 -0.87 15.98 12.81
C ARG A 68 -1.83 17.15 12.53
N ALA A 69 -2.98 16.86 11.94
CA ALA A 69 -4.04 17.80 11.65
C ALA A 69 -5.03 17.95 12.83
N PHE A 70 -4.51 18.16 14.05
CA PHE A 70 -5.29 18.07 15.30
C PHE A 70 -6.36 19.18 15.48
N LYS A 71 -6.37 20.21 14.62
CA LYS A 71 -7.42 21.23 14.49
C LYS A 71 -8.21 21.11 13.19
N GLY A 72 -7.77 20.20 12.32
CA GLY A 72 -8.36 19.84 11.05
C GLY A 72 -9.02 18.46 11.13
N HIS A 73 -8.97 17.75 10.01
CA HIS A 73 -9.65 16.46 9.89
C HIS A 73 -8.94 15.57 8.88
N ALA A 74 -8.98 14.24 9.08
CA ALA A 74 -8.51 13.27 8.10
C ALA A 74 -9.66 12.37 7.61
N VAL A 75 -9.64 12.04 6.33
CA VAL A 75 -10.55 11.08 5.70
C VAL A 75 -9.73 9.95 5.13
N GLY A 76 -9.88 8.76 5.67
CA GLY A 76 -9.36 7.54 5.06
C GLY A 76 -10.36 7.01 4.03
N PHE A 77 -9.89 6.74 2.82
CA PHE A 77 -10.71 6.26 1.73
C PHE A 77 -10.13 4.99 1.12
N ASP A 78 -10.93 3.92 1.07
CA ASP A 78 -10.50 2.63 0.57
C ASP A 78 -11.66 1.87 -0.10
N ILE A 79 -11.33 0.91 -0.96
CA ILE A 79 -12.29 0.04 -1.62
C ILE A 79 -12.63 -1.20 -0.76
N SER A 80 -11.83 -1.49 0.26
CA SER A 80 -11.91 -2.68 1.10
C SER A 80 -12.76 -2.46 2.35
N ALA A 81 -13.98 -2.99 2.37
CA ALA A 81 -14.85 -2.94 3.54
C ALA A 81 -14.23 -3.59 4.80
N PRO A 82 -13.62 -4.82 4.74
CA PRO A 82 -13.03 -5.45 5.92
C PRO A 82 -11.87 -4.64 6.51
N MET A 83 -11.03 -4.03 5.68
CA MET A 83 -9.94 -3.18 6.17
C MET A 83 -10.48 -1.89 6.79
N LEU A 84 -11.50 -1.26 6.22
CA LEU A 84 -12.15 -0.07 6.78
C LEU A 84 -12.87 -0.35 8.11
N GLU A 85 -13.45 -1.53 8.28
CA GLU A 85 -14.00 -1.95 9.57
C GLU A 85 -12.89 -2.00 10.63
N ARG A 86 -11.75 -2.60 10.29
CA ARG A 86 -10.56 -2.61 11.16
C ARG A 86 -10.07 -1.20 11.45
N ALA A 87 -10.00 -0.32 10.45
CA ALA A 87 -9.56 1.06 10.60
C ALA A 87 -10.42 1.85 11.60
N ARG A 88 -11.76 1.68 11.52
CA ARG A 88 -12.70 2.32 12.47
C ARG A 88 -12.51 1.80 13.89
N ALA A 89 -12.34 0.49 14.05
CA ALA A 89 -12.10 -0.12 15.36
C ALA A 89 -10.81 0.38 15.99
N LEU A 90 -9.72 0.47 15.22
CA LEU A 90 -8.43 0.97 15.70
C LEU A 90 -8.48 2.48 16.04
N ALA A 91 -9.14 3.30 15.23
CA ALA A 91 -9.31 4.73 15.53
C ALA A 91 -10.09 4.94 16.84
N ALA A 92 -11.14 4.18 17.06
CA ALA A 92 -11.91 4.21 18.30
C ALA A 92 -11.08 3.76 19.50
N ALA A 93 -10.32 2.67 19.39
CA ALA A 93 -9.46 2.15 20.45
C ALA A 93 -8.33 3.13 20.81
N GLU A 94 -7.79 3.85 19.82
CA GLU A 94 -6.74 4.85 20.01
C GLU A 94 -7.27 6.25 20.39
N GLY A 95 -8.59 6.44 20.46
CA GLY A 95 -9.23 7.71 20.80
C GLY A 95 -9.02 8.83 19.75
N VAL A 96 -8.80 8.47 18.47
CA VAL A 96 -8.63 9.45 17.39
C VAL A 96 -10.01 9.83 16.85
N SER A 97 -10.52 10.98 17.26
CA SER A 97 -11.90 11.43 16.99
C SER A 97 -12.04 12.29 15.74
N ASN A 98 -10.94 12.85 15.21
CA ASN A 98 -10.93 13.70 14.02
C ASN A 98 -10.49 12.94 12.76
N VAL A 99 -10.86 11.67 12.66
CA VAL A 99 -10.70 10.83 11.48
C VAL A 99 -12.01 10.13 11.16
N GLU A 100 -12.35 10.07 9.89
CA GLU A 100 -13.45 9.27 9.38
C GLU A 100 -12.98 8.36 8.25
N PHE A 101 -13.76 7.31 7.96
CA PHE A 101 -13.42 6.31 6.96
C PHE A 101 -14.59 6.09 6.02
N ALA A 102 -14.35 6.25 4.72
CA ALA A 102 -15.34 6.09 3.67
C ALA A 102 -14.92 5.00 2.67
N GLU A 103 -15.91 4.23 2.20
CA GLU A 103 -15.71 3.16 1.23
C GLU A 103 -15.98 3.65 -0.18
N GLY A 104 -15.14 3.26 -1.12
CA GLY A 104 -15.36 3.49 -2.55
C GLY A 104 -14.10 3.37 -3.39
N ASP A 105 -14.31 3.51 -4.70
CA ASP A 105 -13.25 3.52 -5.69
C ASP A 105 -12.81 4.97 -5.96
N ALA A 106 -11.61 5.34 -5.53
CA ALA A 106 -11.08 6.70 -5.65
C ALA A 106 -10.86 7.14 -7.11
N GLN A 107 -10.78 6.21 -8.06
CA GLN A 107 -10.68 6.54 -9.48
C GLN A 107 -11.92 7.25 -10.00
N VAL A 108 -13.10 6.91 -9.48
CA VAL A 108 -14.40 7.39 -10.00
C VAL A 108 -15.32 8.01 -8.96
N HIS A 109 -14.92 7.98 -7.69
CA HIS A 109 -15.74 8.55 -6.62
C HIS A 109 -15.95 10.05 -6.83
N PRO A 110 -17.20 10.55 -6.72
CA PRO A 110 -17.50 11.97 -6.88
C PRO A 110 -17.14 12.76 -5.63
N PHE A 111 -15.85 12.87 -5.33
CA PHE A 111 -15.38 13.71 -4.23
C PHE A 111 -15.86 15.15 -4.40
N ALA A 112 -16.06 15.84 -3.28
CA ALA A 112 -16.26 17.29 -3.29
C ALA A 112 -15.02 17.97 -3.89
N GLU A 113 -15.26 18.95 -4.77
CA GLU A 113 -14.17 19.72 -5.38
C GLU A 113 -13.53 20.66 -4.34
N ARG A 114 -12.19 20.75 -4.39
CA ARG A 114 -11.40 21.68 -3.57
C ARG A 114 -11.68 21.55 -2.06
N ASP A 115 -11.81 20.33 -1.58
CA ASP A 115 -12.11 20.05 -0.18
C ASP A 115 -10.87 19.79 0.68
N PHE A 116 -9.79 19.26 0.10
CA PHE A 116 -8.61 18.81 0.82
C PHE A 116 -7.38 19.69 0.58
N ASP A 117 -6.63 19.94 1.66
CA ASP A 117 -5.36 20.67 1.64
C ASP A 117 -4.19 19.72 1.34
N VAL A 118 -4.33 18.44 1.74
CA VAL A 118 -3.30 17.41 1.56
C VAL A 118 -3.95 16.11 1.13
N VAL A 119 -3.34 15.46 0.14
CA VAL A 119 -3.62 14.07 -0.21
C VAL A 119 -2.40 13.22 0.10
N ILE A 120 -2.60 12.11 0.80
CA ILE A 120 -1.57 11.12 1.05
C ILE A 120 -2.00 9.75 0.53
N SER A 121 -1.02 8.87 0.25
CA SER A 121 -1.28 7.46 -0.05
C SER A 121 -0.03 6.63 0.23
N ARG A 122 -0.18 5.51 0.92
CA ARG A 122 0.92 4.57 1.10
C ARG A 122 0.60 3.27 0.38
N PHE A 123 1.20 3.09 -0.81
CA PHE A 123 1.02 1.99 -1.76
C PHE A 123 -0.37 1.88 -2.43
N GLY A 124 -1.38 2.65 -2.01
CA GLY A 124 -2.75 2.57 -2.54
C GLY A 124 -2.87 2.97 -4.01
N LEU A 125 -2.09 3.96 -4.47
CA LEU A 125 -2.13 4.44 -5.86
C LEU A 125 -1.72 3.38 -6.89
N THR A 126 -1.03 2.32 -6.47
CA THR A 126 -0.53 1.25 -7.35
C THR A 126 -1.64 0.41 -8.00
N PHE A 127 -2.84 0.43 -7.42
CA PHE A 127 -3.91 -0.51 -7.75
C PHE A 127 -5.00 0.04 -8.68
N PHE A 128 -4.84 1.22 -9.24
CA PHE A 128 -5.80 1.78 -10.19
C PHE A 128 -5.69 1.12 -11.56
N ASP A 129 -6.84 0.81 -12.18
CA ASP A 129 -6.91 0.35 -13.57
C ASP A 129 -6.49 1.46 -14.54
N ASP A 130 -6.92 2.70 -14.27
CA ASP A 130 -6.53 3.90 -15.00
C ASP A 130 -5.90 4.92 -14.03
N PRO A 131 -4.57 4.90 -13.85
CA PRO A 131 -3.86 5.85 -12.99
C PRO A 131 -4.03 7.32 -13.41
N HIS A 132 -4.19 7.59 -14.71
CA HIS A 132 -4.42 8.96 -15.20
C HIS A 132 -5.79 9.47 -14.74
N ALA A 133 -6.86 8.71 -14.96
CA ALA A 133 -8.19 9.08 -14.50
C ALA A 133 -8.24 9.26 -12.97
N ALA A 134 -7.57 8.38 -12.23
CA ALA A 134 -7.46 8.49 -10.76
C ALA A 134 -6.75 9.78 -10.34
N MET A 135 -5.61 10.13 -10.94
CA MET A 135 -4.87 11.35 -10.59
C MET A 135 -5.64 12.62 -10.94
N VAL A 136 -6.37 12.64 -12.07
CA VAL A 136 -7.25 13.77 -12.41
C VAL A 136 -8.39 13.92 -11.38
N ASN A 137 -8.99 12.80 -10.95
CA ASN A 137 -10.05 12.84 -9.95
C ASN A 137 -9.52 13.29 -8.58
N ILE A 138 -8.34 12.84 -8.18
CA ILE A 138 -7.65 13.27 -6.95
C ILE A 138 -7.34 14.77 -7.01
N ALA A 139 -6.77 15.25 -8.12
CA ALA A 139 -6.44 16.66 -8.29
C ALA A 139 -7.67 17.59 -8.12
N ARG A 140 -8.83 17.17 -8.66
CA ARG A 140 -10.08 17.94 -8.52
C ARG A 140 -10.55 18.11 -7.08
N THR A 141 -10.25 17.16 -6.21
CA THR A 141 -10.64 17.23 -4.79
C THR A 141 -9.72 18.14 -3.96
N MET A 142 -8.56 18.50 -4.48
CA MET A 142 -7.57 19.32 -3.79
C MET A 142 -7.83 20.82 -3.98
N ARG A 143 -7.51 21.59 -2.96
CA ARG A 143 -7.50 23.06 -3.02
C ARG A 143 -6.30 23.57 -3.81
N PRO A 144 -6.39 24.80 -4.38
CA PRO A 144 -5.19 25.49 -4.85
C PRO A 144 -4.13 25.59 -3.74
N GLY A 145 -2.87 25.28 -4.06
CA GLY A 145 -1.78 25.15 -3.09
C GLY A 145 -1.78 23.80 -2.34
N GLY A 146 -2.70 22.90 -2.68
CA GLY A 146 -2.78 21.56 -2.08
C GLY A 146 -1.56 20.71 -2.41
N ARG A 147 -1.17 19.83 -1.48
CA ARG A 147 0.02 18.98 -1.56
C ARG A 147 -0.36 17.50 -1.66
N LEU A 148 0.23 16.79 -2.61
CA LEU A 148 0.15 15.34 -2.70
C LEU A 148 1.48 14.73 -2.26
N SER A 149 1.41 13.69 -1.43
CA SER A 149 2.57 12.86 -1.10
C SER A 149 2.18 11.40 -1.00
N ALA A 150 2.85 10.56 -1.78
CA ALA A 150 2.55 9.13 -1.78
C ALA A 150 3.82 8.27 -1.79
N ILE A 151 3.68 7.06 -1.26
CA ILE A 151 4.66 5.98 -1.43
C ILE A 151 4.11 5.02 -2.48
N VAL A 152 4.89 4.75 -3.50
CA VAL A 152 4.58 3.74 -4.52
C VAL A 152 5.71 2.72 -4.62
N HIS A 153 5.41 1.51 -5.08
CA HIS A 153 6.41 0.46 -5.17
C HIS A 153 7.54 0.85 -6.11
N GLY A 154 8.78 0.57 -5.68
CA GLY A 154 9.97 0.73 -6.51
C GLY A 154 10.23 -0.47 -7.41
N ASP A 155 11.42 -0.51 -7.99
CA ASP A 155 11.87 -1.58 -8.87
C ASP A 155 12.02 -2.90 -8.08
N VAL A 156 11.23 -3.89 -8.46
CA VAL A 156 11.25 -5.22 -7.82
C VAL A 156 12.59 -5.95 -7.96
N THR A 157 13.42 -5.58 -8.92
CA THR A 157 14.76 -6.16 -9.09
C THR A 157 15.75 -5.71 -8.01
N GLN A 158 15.45 -4.63 -7.30
CA GLN A 158 16.24 -4.08 -6.20
C GLN A 158 15.80 -4.58 -4.82
N THR A 159 14.86 -5.52 -4.77
CA THR A 159 14.44 -6.17 -3.52
C THR A 159 15.15 -7.51 -3.33
N ASP A 160 15.02 -8.09 -2.14
CA ASP A 160 15.52 -9.44 -1.84
C ASP A 160 14.47 -10.54 -2.15
N TRP A 161 13.23 -10.15 -2.47
CA TRP A 161 12.10 -11.06 -2.73
C TRP A 161 12.29 -12.05 -3.89
N PRO A 162 12.96 -11.70 -5.02
CA PRO A 162 13.18 -12.66 -6.09
C PRO A 162 13.89 -13.93 -5.64
N LEU A 163 14.75 -13.87 -4.62
CA LEU A 163 15.42 -15.05 -4.06
C LEU A 163 14.42 -15.96 -3.33
N VAL A 164 13.55 -15.38 -2.51
CA VAL A 164 12.55 -16.13 -1.74
C VAL A 164 11.47 -16.72 -2.63
N PHE A 165 10.89 -15.89 -3.51
CA PHE A 165 9.84 -16.36 -4.43
C PHE A 165 10.37 -17.34 -5.46
N GLY A 166 11.62 -17.18 -5.93
CA GLY A 166 12.29 -18.11 -6.83
C GLY A 166 12.43 -19.52 -6.20
N ALA A 167 12.88 -19.58 -4.94
CA ALA A 167 13.00 -20.84 -4.21
C ALA A 167 11.64 -21.56 -4.03
N ILE A 168 10.58 -20.81 -3.75
CA ILE A 168 9.23 -21.37 -3.65
C ILE A 168 8.74 -21.83 -5.03
N GLN A 169 8.99 -21.05 -6.08
CA GLN A 169 8.55 -21.33 -7.45
C GLN A 169 9.18 -22.60 -8.04
N GLU A 170 10.37 -22.96 -7.62
CA GLU A 170 10.99 -24.26 -8.00
C GLU A 170 10.19 -25.45 -7.47
N GLN A 171 9.42 -25.28 -6.42
CA GLN A 171 8.60 -26.31 -5.79
C GLN A 171 7.13 -26.24 -6.17
N LEU A 172 6.62 -25.06 -6.49
CA LEU A 172 5.23 -24.78 -6.79
C LEU A 172 5.10 -23.98 -8.08
N ALA A 173 4.03 -24.26 -8.86
CA ALA A 173 3.65 -23.36 -9.94
C ALA A 173 3.03 -22.09 -9.34
N LEU A 174 3.73 -20.97 -9.41
CA LEU A 174 3.24 -19.66 -8.98
C LEU A 174 2.92 -18.80 -10.21
N PRO A 175 1.70 -18.91 -10.79
CA PRO A 175 1.38 -18.25 -12.07
C PRO A 175 1.47 -16.71 -11.99
N TRP A 176 1.35 -16.14 -10.81
CA TRP A 176 1.41 -14.69 -10.56
C TRP A 176 2.85 -14.15 -10.44
N VAL A 177 3.86 -15.03 -10.31
CA VAL A 177 5.29 -14.64 -10.30
C VAL A 177 5.87 -14.61 -11.71
N LYS A 178 5.13 -15.08 -12.73
CA LYS A 178 5.64 -15.35 -14.07
C LYS A 178 6.18 -14.16 -14.84
N GLU A 179 5.67 -12.99 -14.60
CA GLU A 179 6.27 -11.71 -15.06
C GLU A 179 5.74 -10.60 -14.15
N PRO A 180 6.59 -9.71 -13.63
CA PRO A 180 6.09 -8.50 -13.02
C PRO A 180 5.28 -7.78 -14.11
N LYS A 181 3.96 -7.67 -13.94
CA LYS A 181 3.20 -6.73 -14.76
C LYS A 181 3.92 -5.40 -14.62
N GLU A 182 4.24 -4.76 -15.72
CA GLU A 182 4.74 -3.40 -15.69
C GLU A 182 3.80 -2.59 -14.79
N ASN A 183 4.30 -2.19 -13.63
CA ASN A 183 3.55 -1.31 -12.77
C ASN A 183 3.77 0.11 -13.29
N PRO A 184 2.76 0.74 -13.92
CA PRO A 184 2.92 2.08 -14.47
C PRO A 184 3.34 3.11 -13.42
N MET A 185 3.03 2.82 -12.14
CA MET A 185 3.34 3.67 -11.02
C MET A 185 4.79 3.48 -10.52
N ALA A 186 5.51 2.42 -10.95
CA ALA A 186 6.91 2.20 -10.64
C ALA A 186 7.87 2.91 -11.60
N ASP A 187 7.35 3.49 -12.69
CA ASP A 187 8.11 4.26 -13.67
C ASP A 187 7.97 5.77 -13.40
N PRO A 188 9.03 6.45 -12.91
CA PRO A 188 8.99 7.87 -12.57
C PRO A 188 8.69 8.78 -13.77
N GLU A 189 9.15 8.45 -14.97
CA GLU A 189 8.92 9.25 -16.18
C GLU A 189 7.43 9.23 -16.55
N ARG A 190 6.84 8.04 -16.57
CA ARG A 190 5.41 7.87 -16.83
C ARG A 190 4.55 8.53 -15.76
N MET A 191 4.90 8.37 -14.48
CA MET A 191 4.20 9.02 -13.39
C MET A 191 4.31 10.54 -13.45
N GLY A 192 5.49 11.06 -13.82
CA GLY A 192 5.68 12.49 -14.05
C GLY A 192 4.73 13.05 -15.09
N GLY A 193 4.56 12.35 -16.21
CA GLY A 193 3.57 12.70 -17.26
C GLY A 193 2.13 12.69 -16.73
N ILE A 194 1.73 11.62 -16.04
CA ILE A 194 0.37 11.49 -15.46
C ILE A 194 0.07 12.62 -14.47
N MET A 195 1.04 12.97 -13.62
CA MET A 195 0.86 14.06 -12.66
C MET A 195 0.79 15.44 -13.33
N ALA A 196 1.65 15.68 -14.33
CA ALA A 196 1.62 16.92 -15.08
C ALA A 196 0.29 17.11 -15.83
N ASP A 197 -0.22 16.06 -16.46
CA ASP A 197 -1.51 16.06 -17.14
C ASP A 197 -2.68 16.29 -16.17
N ALA A 198 -2.56 15.83 -14.92
CA ALA A 198 -3.53 16.09 -13.85
C ALA A 198 -3.40 17.51 -13.24
N GLY A 199 -2.42 18.31 -13.68
CA GLY A 199 -2.22 19.70 -13.28
C GLY A 199 -1.27 19.91 -12.10
N PHE A 200 -0.54 18.88 -11.65
CA PHE A 200 0.46 19.04 -10.59
C PHE A 200 1.73 19.73 -11.10
N THR A 201 2.32 20.56 -10.24
CA THR A 201 3.62 21.18 -10.38
C THR A 201 4.58 20.71 -9.28
N ASP A 202 5.86 21.08 -9.37
CA ASP A 202 6.90 20.72 -8.38
C ASP A 202 6.96 19.20 -8.13
N VAL A 203 6.72 18.42 -9.18
CA VAL A 203 6.66 16.98 -9.12
C VAL A 203 8.05 16.41 -8.85
N ALA A 204 8.15 15.51 -7.86
CA ALA A 204 9.40 14.85 -7.48
C ALA A 204 9.18 13.37 -7.14
N PHE A 205 10.21 12.55 -7.44
CA PHE A 205 10.21 11.10 -7.23
C PHE A 205 11.55 10.63 -6.61
N PRO A 206 11.90 11.07 -5.38
CA PRO A 206 13.08 10.48 -4.75
C PRO A 206 12.91 8.98 -4.57
N HIS A 207 13.92 8.21 -4.94
CA HIS A 207 14.00 6.79 -4.69
C HIS A 207 14.53 6.55 -3.29
N VAL A 208 13.91 5.64 -2.55
CA VAL A 208 14.33 5.22 -1.22
C VAL A 208 14.36 3.70 -1.14
N ILE A 209 15.27 3.17 -0.35
CA ILE A 209 15.34 1.73 -0.05
C ILE A 209 15.32 1.60 1.46
N GLU A 210 14.25 1.01 1.98
CA GLU A 210 14.11 0.73 3.40
C GLU A 210 14.41 -0.74 3.70
N SER A 211 15.17 -0.95 4.77
CA SER A 211 15.40 -2.27 5.34
C SER A 211 14.36 -2.52 6.42
N ARG A 212 13.51 -3.54 6.24
CA ARG A 212 12.36 -3.81 7.11
C ARG A 212 12.49 -5.18 7.74
N SER A 213 12.24 -5.26 9.05
CA SER A 213 12.10 -6.54 9.74
C SER A 213 10.74 -7.16 9.44
N TRP A 214 10.74 -8.30 8.76
CA TRP A 214 9.54 -9.02 8.33
C TRP A 214 9.00 -9.96 9.39
N GLY A 215 9.82 -10.30 10.38
CA GLY A 215 9.46 -11.16 11.50
C GLY A 215 10.69 -11.55 12.31
N LYS A 216 10.48 -12.32 13.37
CA LYS A 216 11.53 -12.65 14.34
C LYS A 216 12.60 -13.60 13.81
N ASP A 217 12.20 -14.56 12.95
CA ASP A 217 13.04 -15.60 12.37
C ASP A 217 12.46 -16.09 11.03
N ALA A 218 13.21 -16.92 10.29
CA ALA A 218 12.80 -17.42 8.98
C ALA A 218 11.53 -18.26 9.04
N GLU A 219 11.31 -19.03 10.11
CA GLU A 219 10.12 -19.85 10.33
C GLU A 219 8.86 -18.97 10.50
N ASP A 220 8.95 -17.89 11.26
CA ASP A 220 7.86 -16.93 11.46
C ASP A 220 7.49 -16.22 10.16
N VAL A 221 8.50 -15.73 9.41
CA VAL A 221 8.27 -15.04 8.14
C VAL A 221 7.73 -16.01 7.08
N ALA A 222 8.25 -17.22 7.00
CA ALA A 222 7.71 -18.25 6.09
C ALA A 222 6.26 -18.59 6.43
N GLY A 223 5.91 -18.70 7.72
CA GLY A 223 4.53 -18.90 8.17
C GLY A 223 3.60 -17.80 7.71
N PHE A 224 4.00 -16.56 7.86
CA PHE A 224 3.24 -15.40 7.40
C PHE A 224 3.07 -15.38 5.87
N LEU A 225 4.17 -15.54 5.12
CA LEU A 225 4.13 -15.51 3.65
C LEU A 225 3.29 -16.63 3.05
N LEU A 226 3.39 -17.84 3.61
CA LEU A 226 2.66 -19.00 3.10
C LEU A 226 1.17 -18.96 3.48
N ASN A 227 0.77 -18.14 4.45
CA ASN A 227 -0.62 -17.81 4.75
C ASN A 227 -1.18 -16.68 3.91
N TRP A 228 -0.35 -15.88 3.25
CA TRP A 228 -0.80 -14.86 2.33
C TRP A 228 -1.66 -15.50 1.22
N THR A 229 -2.79 -14.86 0.88
CA THR A 229 -3.85 -15.47 0.08
C THR A 229 -3.37 -16.14 -1.23
N PRO A 230 -2.54 -15.50 -2.09
CA PRO A 230 -2.06 -16.15 -3.31
C PRO A 230 -1.22 -17.40 -3.04
N MET A 231 -0.40 -17.39 -1.97
CA MET A 231 0.41 -18.56 -1.57
C MET A 231 -0.47 -19.69 -1.05
N ARG A 232 -1.43 -19.37 -0.18
CA ARG A 232 -2.38 -20.34 0.37
C ARG A 232 -3.18 -21.05 -0.73
N ILE A 233 -3.63 -20.30 -1.75
CA ILE A 233 -4.31 -20.88 -2.93
C ILE A 233 -3.36 -21.84 -3.68
N SER A 234 -2.12 -21.43 -3.95
CA SER A 234 -1.15 -22.26 -4.65
C SER A 234 -0.81 -23.53 -3.86
N LEU A 235 -0.65 -23.42 -2.54
CA LEU A 235 -0.37 -24.55 -1.65
C LEU A 235 -1.55 -25.54 -1.59
N SER A 236 -2.79 -25.07 -1.67
CA SER A 236 -3.97 -25.94 -1.66
C SER A 236 -4.12 -26.81 -2.91
N GLN A 237 -3.38 -26.50 -3.98
CA GLN A 237 -3.43 -27.22 -5.26
C GLN A 237 -2.37 -28.32 -5.42
N VAL A 238 -1.52 -28.53 -4.40
CA VAL A 238 -0.41 -29.47 -4.46
C VAL A 238 -0.51 -30.51 -3.32
N SER A 239 0.30 -31.58 -3.40
CA SER A 239 0.38 -32.57 -2.33
C SER A 239 1.01 -31.98 -1.06
N GLU A 240 0.69 -32.57 0.11
CA GLU A 240 1.32 -32.21 1.39
C GLU A 240 2.86 -32.27 1.33
N GLU A 241 3.40 -33.23 0.60
CA GLU A 241 4.85 -33.38 0.41
C GLU A 241 5.43 -32.19 -0.38
N ALA A 242 4.77 -31.74 -1.46
CA ALA A 242 5.17 -30.58 -2.23
C ALA A 242 5.03 -29.28 -1.42
N ALA A 243 3.95 -29.16 -0.67
CA ALA A 243 3.75 -28.03 0.26
C ALA A 243 4.83 -27.96 1.34
N GLY A 244 5.21 -29.13 1.89
CA GLY A 244 6.32 -29.24 2.85
C GLY A 244 7.66 -28.81 2.26
N ARG A 245 7.98 -29.24 1.02
CA ARG A 245 9.20 -28.79 0.32
C ARG A 245 9.20 -27.28 0.06
N ALA A 246 8.07 -26.73 -0.37
CA ALA A 246 7.95 -25.30 -0.60
C ALA A 246 8.12 -24.48 0.68
N ARG A 247 7.57 -24.95 1.81
CA ARG A 247 7.78 -24.36 3.12
C ARG A 247 9.26 -24.37 3.50
N GLN A 248 9.94 -25.50 3.36
CA GLN A 248 11.36 -25.62 3.68
C GLN A 248 12.21 -24.71 2.78
N ALA A 249 11.94 -24.69 1.47
CA ALA A 249 12.63 -23.82 0.53
C ALA A 249 12.46 -22.33 0.87
N CYS A 250 11.26 -21.91 1.30
CA CYS A 250 11.00 -20.55 1.78
C CYS A 250 11.84 -20.23 3.02
N ILE A 251 11.85 -21.09 4.02
CA ILE A 251 12.66 -20.94 5.24
C ILE A 251 14.15 -20.83 4.90
N ASP A 252 14.66 -21.74 4.08
CA ASP A 252 16.09 -21.77 3.72
C ASP A 252 16.51 -20.52 2.94
N ALA A 253 15.62 -20.00 2.07
CA ALA A 253 15.85 -18.76 1.34
C ALA A 253 15.80 -17.50 2.23
N LEU A 254 15.08 -17.55 3.35
CA LEU A 254 14.97 -16.44 4.32
C LEU A 254 16.14 -16.40 5.32
N ARG A 255 16.77 -17.56 5.63
CA ARG A 255 17.88 -17.65 6.62
C ARG A 255 19.03 -16.66 6.40
N PRO A 256 19.50 -16.39 5.15
CA PRO A 256 20.55 -15.39 4.92
C PRO A 256 20.21 -13.97 5.36
N PHE A 257 18.93 -13.67 5.56
CA PHE A 257 18.43 -12.36 5.98
C PHE A 257 18.16 -12.28 7.49
N GLU A 258 18.40 -13.34 8.26
CA GLU A 258 18.28 -13.34 9.71
C GLU A 258 19.38 -12.48 10.34
N THR A 259 18.98 -11.58 11.22
CA THR A 259 19.84 -10.69 12.00
C THR A 259 19.40 -10.69 13.46
N ALA A 260 20.08 -9.92 14.31
CA ALA A 260 19.64 -9.71 15.69
C ALA A 260 18.26 -9.00 15.79
N ASP A 261 17.86 -8.28 14.72
CA ASP A 261 16.60 -7.55 14.65
C ASP A 261 15.50 -8.34 13.88
N GLY A 262 15.72 -9.64 13.67
CA GLY A 262 14.83 -10.52 12.90
C GLY A 262 15.25 -10.69 11.44
N VAL A 263 14.32 -11.11 10.59
CA VAL A 263 14.54 -11.26 9.15
C VAL A 263 14.42 -9.91 8.46
N VAL A 264 15.54 -9.30 8.10
CA VAL A 264 15.60 -7.95 7.54
C VAL A 264 15.82 -8.00 6.03
N MET A 265 14.85 -7.46 5.28
CA MET A 265 14.90 -7.44 3.81
C MET A 265 14.67 -6.04 3.26
N ARG A 266 15.33 -5.76 2.14
CA ARG A 266 15.26 -4.45 1.46
C ARG A 266 13.97 -4.31 0.67
N THR A 267 13.40 -3.12 0.72
CA THR A 267 12.21 -2.74 -0.06
C THR A 267 12.44 -1.37 -0.69
N PRO A 268 12.57 -1.28 -2.00
CA PRO A 268 12.63 -0.01 -2.71
C PRO A 268 11.23 0.60 -2.83
N ALA A 269 11.18 1.92 -2.82
CA ALA A 269 9.97 2.70 -3.07
C ALA A 269 10.32 4.04 -3.72
N TRP A 270 9.34 4.61 -4.42
CA TRP A 270 9.38 6.00 -4.85
C TRP A 270 8.52 6.84 -3.91
N VAL A 271 9.05 7.99 -3.51
CA VAL A 271 8.31 8.99 -2.75
C VAL A 271 7.75 10.01 -3.74
N LEU A 272 6.55 9.78 -4.19
CA LEU A 272 5.85 10.67 -5.11
C LEU A 272 5.40 11.93 -4.37
N SER A 273 5.67 13.12 -4.92
CA SER A 273 5.14 14.37 -4.39
C SER A 273 4.86 15.39 -5.48
N GLY A 274 3.90 16.28 -5.23
CA GLY A 274 3.56 17.39 -6.12
C GLY A 274 2.63 18.39 -5.44
N THR A 275 2.53 19.57 -6.03
CA THR A 275 1.66 20.67 -5.58
C THR A 275 0.63 20.99 -6.66
N LEU A 276 -0.61 21.24 -6.28
CA LEU A 276 -1.64 21.72 -7.18
C LEU A 276 -1.65 23.26 -7.11
N PRO A 277 -1.40 24.00 -8.20
CA PRO A 277 -1.34 25.46 -8.20
C PRO A 277 -2.67 26.15 -7.93
#